data_3891f82a974b6c77a5b836980ab000ec
#
_entry.id   3891f82a974b6c77a5b836980ab000ec
#
_cell.length_a   1.000
_cell.length_b   1.000
_cell.length_c   1.000
_cell.angle_alpha   90.00
_cell.angle_beta   90.00
_cell.angle_gamma   90.00
#
_symmetry.space_group_name_H-M   'P 1'
#
loop_
_entity.id
_entity.type
_entity.pdbx_description
1 polymer ?
#
loop_
_entity_poly.entity_id
_entity_poly.type
_entity_poly.pdbx_seq_one_letter_code
_entity_poly.pdbx_strand_id
1 'polypeptide(L)'
;MKSILPHVATLVLALSLAACSSGPQPQPQAENYPEPVFTPKRLLPPDHADLTAVYDPWQGLNKRIYVFNYHFDQAVFLPVVRGYEAAVPSVGRTGVSNFFNNFEDMLTALNSALQLRPEKFLQSTGRVIVNSTVGLFGLVDVASEMEIPRPMEDFGQTLGHWGVGQGPYVVIPFLGPSNVRDGLGKIPDAYVQSTVKSDVLSEPLDLTTTILYPIDTRANTSFRYFENGSAFEYQMV
;
A
#
# COMPACT_ATOMS: atom_id res chain seq x y z
N MET A 1 40.87 6.24 9.74
CA MET A 1 39.85 6.03 8.71
C MET A 1 39.22 7.38 8.42
N LYS A 2 39.62 8.03 7.32
CA LYS A 2 39.08 9.36 6.94
C LYS A 2 37.76 9.19 6.24
N SER A 3 36.77 9.97 6.64
CA SER A 3 35.36 9.88 6.28
C SER A 3 35.12 9.92 4.75
N ILE A 4 34.52 8.85 4.23
CA ILE A 4 34.03 8.76 2.84
C ILE A 4 32.67 9.47 2.68
N LEU A 5 32.04 9.83 3.80
CA LEU A 5 30.71 10.43 3.87
C LEU A 5 30.50 11.71 3.02
N PRO A 6 31.45 12.68 2.96
CA PRO A 6 31.23 13.91 2.20
C PRO A 6 31.19 13.68 0.67
N HIS A 7 31.84 12.64 0.18
CA HIS A 7 31.92 12.38 -1.27
C HIS A 7 30.66 11.71 -1.81
N VAL A 8 29.99 10.88 -0.99
CA VAL A 8 28.70 10.25 -1.35
C VAL A 8 27.58 11.27 -1.38
N ALA A 9 27.56 12.21 -0.41
CA ALA A 9 26.57 13.28 -0.38
C ALA A 9 26.69 14.23 -1.59
N THR A 10 27.93 14.50 -2.03
CA THR A 10 28.18 15.37 -3.20
C THR A 10 27.79 14.65 -4.51
N LEU A 11 27.97 13.34 -4.60
CA LEU A 11 27.58 12.57 -5.78
C LEU A 11 26.06 12.46 -5.93
N VAL A 12 25.34 12.27 -4.83
CA VAL A 12 23.85 12.25 -4.81
C VAL A 12 23.28 13.61 -5.18
N LEU A 13 23.89 14.71 -4.71
CA LEU A 13 23.46 16.07 -5.04
C LEU A 13 23.74 16.42 -6.51
N ALA A 14 24.83 15.92 -7.10
CA ALA A 14 25.17 16.14 -8.51
C ALA A 14 24.27 15.38 -9.48
N LEU A 15 23.82 14.18 -9.10
CA LEU A 15 22.87 13.37 -9.90
C LEU A 15 21.45 13.96 -9.89
N SER A 16 21.06 14.68 -8.85
CA SER A 16 19.76 15.34 -8.77
C SER A 16 19.63 16.59 -9.64
N LEU A 17 20.74 17.20 -10.06
CA LEU A 17 20.75 18.40 -10.91
C LEU A 17 20.72 18.11 -12.41
N ALA A 18 20.92 16.87 -12.84
CA ALA A 18 20.93 16.47 -14.26
C ALA A 18 19.54 16.07 -14.80
N ALA A 19 18.50 16.04 -13.98
CA ALA A 19 17.15 15.57 -14.36
C ALA A 19 16.16 16.68 -14.75
N CYS A 20 16.63 17.92 -15.03
CA CYS A 20 15.77 19.00 -15.49
C CYS A 20 15.62 19.03 -17.01
N SER A 21 14.93 18.04 -17.60
CA SER A 21 14.29 18.22 -18.90
C SER A 21 13.13 17.22 -19.08
N SER A 22 12.05 17.41 -18.35
CA SER A 22 10.76 16.82 -18.72
C SER A 22 9.80 17.97 -19.03
N GLY A 23 9.30 17.99 -20.27
CA GLY A 23 8.28 18.90 -20.71
C GLY A 23 7.01 18.81 -19.84
N PRO A 24 6.09 19.77 -19.96
CA PRO A 24 4.89 19.81 -19.12
C PRO A 24 4.09 18.52 -19.28
N GLN A 25 4.04 17.74 -18.22
CA GLN A 25 3.08 16.64 -18.14
C GLN A 25 1.66 17.22 -18.12
N PRO A 26 0.71 16.65 -18.87
CA PRO A 26 -0.69 17.07 -18.76
C PRO A 26 -1.12 16.90 -17.30
N GLN A 27 -1.44 18.00 -16.64
CA GLN A 27 -2.06 17.93 -15.32
C GLN A 27 -3.38 17.18 -15.46
N PRO A 28 -3.67 16.18 -14.61
CA PRO A 28 -5.01 15.66 -14.50
C PRO A 28 -5.93 16.85 -14.16
N GLN A 29 -6.79 17.22 -15.08
CA GLN A 29 -7.82 18.21 -14.78
C GLN A 29 -8.61 17.65 -13.61
N ALA A 30 -8.72 18.41 -12.53
CA ALA A 30 -9.68 18.15 -11.47
C ALA A 30 -11.05 18.32 -12.11
N GLU A 31 -11.58 17.25 -12.68
CA GLU A 31 -12.94 17.19 -13.16
C GLU A 31 -13.84 17.32 -11.91
N ASN A 32 -14.54 18.44 -11.82
CA ASN A 32 -15.67 18.62 -10.90
C ASN A 32 -16.77 17.67 -11.39
N TYR A 33 -16.77 16.44 -10.86
CA TYR A 33 -17.90 15.54 -11.08
C TYR A 33 -19.11 16.08 -10.30
N PRO A 34 -20.25 16.37 -10.94
CA PRO A 34 -21.45 16.74 -10.23
C PRO A 34 -21.90 15.59 -9.33
N GLU A 35 -22.31 15.89 -8.11
CA GLU A 35 -22.89 14.87 -7.21
C GLU A 35 -24.04 14.14 -7.94
N PRO A 36 -23.96 12.81 -8.07
CA PRO A 36 -24.98 12.06 -8.77
C PRO A 36 -26.29 12.06 -7.96
N VAL A 37 -27.32 12.63 -8.52
CA VAL A 37 -28.68 12.56 -7.96
C VAL A 37 -29.33 11.28 -8.46
N PHE A 38 -29.21 10.18 -7.74
CA PHE A 38 -29.88 8.93 -8.09
C PHE A 38 -30.91 8.50 -7.04
N THR A 39 -32.12 8.21 -7.52
CA THR A 39 -33.16 7.54 -6.76
C THR A 39 -33.06 6.02 -7.00
N PRO A 40 -32.76 5.20 -5.99
CA PRO A 40 -32.31 3.80 -6.17
C PRO A 40 -33.39 2.78 -6.53
N LYS A 41 -34.59 3.17 -6.88
CA LYS A 41 -35.75 2.25 -6.86
C LYS A 41 -35.97 1.39 -8.09
N ARG A 42 -35.07 1.38 -9.10
CA ARG A 42 -35.45 0.78 -10.40
C ARG A 42 -34.41 -0.03 -11.20
N LEU A 43 -33.28 -0.42 -10.68
CA LEU A 43 -32.25 -1.03 -11.53
C LEU A 43 -31.91 -2.50 -11.26
N LEU A 44 -32.46 -3.16 -10.25
CA LEU A 44 -32.26 -4.59 -10.06
C LEU A 44 -33.59 -5.31 -9.94
N PRO A 45 -33.81 -6.40 -10.71
CA PRO A 45 -34.95 -7.30 -10.48
C PRO A 45 -34.87 -7.89 -9.06
N PRO A 46 -36.02 -8.13 -8.41
CA PRO A 46 -36.05 -8.63 -7.01
C PRO A 46 -35.29 -9.95 -6.78
N ASP A 47 -35.04 -10.72 -7.82
CA ASP A 47 -34.44 -12.05 -7.75
C ASP A 47 -32.88 -12.03 -7.72
N HIS A 48 -32.24 -10.88 -7.92
CA HIS A 48 -30.77 -10.77 -7.94
C HIS A 48 -30.18 -10.10 -6.70
N ALA A 49 -31.00 -9.83 -5.69
CA ALA A 49 -30.60 -9.12 -4.48
C ALA A 49 -29.57 -9.89 -3.62
N ASP A 50 -29.45 -11.21 -3.78
CA ASP A 50 -28.66 -12.05 -2.86
C ASP A 50 -27.25 -12.37 -3.34
N LEU A 51 -26.90 -12.15 -4.61
CA LEU A 51 -25.57 -12.56 -5.11
C LEU A 51 -24.44 -11.62 -4.71
N THR A 52 -24.76 -10.44 -4.18
CA THR A 52 -23.80 -9.43 -3.72
C THR A 52 -23.95 -9.06 -2.25
N ALA A 53 -24.77 -9.79 -1.50
CA ALA A 53 -25.00 -9.52 -0.08
C ALA A 53 -23.78 -9.93 0.75
N VAL A 54 -22.86 -8.99 0.93
CA VAL A 54 -21.78 -9.11 1.92
C VAL A 54 -22.41 -9.08 3.32
N TYR A 55 -22.04 -10.04 4.19
CA TYR A 55 -22.48 -10.03 5.59
C TYR A 55 -21.87 -8.83 6.32
N ASP A 56 -22.61 -7.76 6.43
CA ASP A 56 -22.22 -6.49 7.05
C ASP A 56 -23.18 -6.12 8.21
N PRO A 57 -23.00 -6.71 9.39
CA PRO A 57 -23.83 -6.41 10.55
C PRO A 57 -23.57 -5.01 11.11
N TRP A 58 -22.48 -4.35 10.72
CA TRP A 58 -22.07 -3.03 11.17
C TRP A 58 -22.20 -1.96 10.10
N GLN A 59 -23.09 -2.15 9.12
CA GLN A 59 -23.26 -1.26 7.97
C GLN A 59 -23.32 0.23 8.34
N GLY A 60 -24.07 0.58 9.40
CA GLY A 60 -24.20 1.97 9.83
C GLY A 60 -22.89 2.58 10.34
N LEU A 61 -22.04 1.78 11.02
CA LEU A 61 -20.71 2.19 11.48
C LEU A 61 -19.74 2.23 10.30
N ASN A 62 -19.74 1.18 9.48
CA ASN A 62 -18.85 1.06 8.33
C ASN A 62 -19.04 2.21 7.34
N LYS A 63 -20.29 2.61 7.05
CA LYS A 63 -20.59 3.79 6.22
C LYS A 63 -20.01 5.08 6.80
N ARG A 64 -20.12 5.28 8.12
CA ARG A 64 -19.56 6.48 8.77
C ARG A 64 -18.03 6.50 8.68
N ILE A 65 -17.39 5.36 8.88
CA ILE A 65 -15.93 5.24 8.78
C ILE A 65 -15.49 5.42 7.32
N TYR A 66 -16.24 4.88 6.35
CA TYR A 66 -15.96 5.07 4.93
C TYR A 66 -15.98 6.55 4.53
N VAL A 67 -17.02 7.29 4.95
CA VAL A 67 -17.12 8.74 4.73
C VAL A 67 -16.01 9.51 5.47
N PHE A 68 -15.68 9.09 6.69
CA PHE A 68 -14.55 9.66 7.42
C PHE A 68 -13.23 9.44 6.65
N ASN A 69 -12.96 8.22 6.18
CA ASN A 69 -11.78 7.91 5.40
C ASN A 69 -11.70 8.76 4.12
N TYR A 70 -12.82 8.94 3.43
CA TYR A 70 -12.90 9.84 2.27
C TYR A 70 -12.48 11.27 2.61
N HIS A 71 -13.10 11.87 3.64
CA HIS A 71 -12.76 13.24 4.01
C HIS A 71 -11.32 13.38 4.48
N PHE A 72 -10.82 12.40 5.21
CA PHE A 72 -9.43 12.36 5.65
C PHE A 72 -8.46 12.23 4.46
N ASP A 73 -8.78 11.36 3.51
CA ASP A 73 -8.00 11.20 2.28
C ASP A 73 -7.92 12.53 1.50
N GLN A 74 -9.07 13.17 1.28
CA GLN A 74 -9.12 14.43 0.53
C GLN A 74 -8.44 15.60 1.25
N ALA A 75 -8.61 15.71 2.57
CA ALA A 75 -8.13 16.86 3.34
C ALA A 75 -6.67 16.72 3.80
N VAL A 76 -6.19 15.49 4.00
CA VAL A 76 -4.88 15.23 4.60
C VAL A 76 -3.99 14.41 3.67
N PHE A 77 -4.38 13.19 3.29
CA PHE A 77 -3.51 12.29 2.54
C PHE A 77 -3.16 12.85 1.14
N LEU A 78 -4.15 13.21 0.35
CA LEU A 78 -3.89 13.68 -1.02
C LEU A 78 -3.06 14.97 -1.08
N PRO A 79 -3.27 16.00 -0.24
CA PRO A 79 -2.36 17.14 -0.18
C PRO A 79 -0.92 16.74 0.16
N VAL A 80 -0.72 15.83 1.14
CA VAL A 80 0.62 15.35 1.52
C VAL A 80 1.25 14.55 0.38
N VAL A 81 0.49 13.64 -0.26
CA VAL A 81 0.96 12.87 -1.42
C VAL A 81 1.37 13.80 -2.57
N ARG A 82 0.57 14.83 -2.90
CA ARG A 82 0.94 15.82 -3.92
C ARG A 82 2.22 16.57 -3.55
N GLY A 83 2.40 16.91 -2.27
CA GLY A 83 3.65 17.49 -1.77
C GLY A 83 4.84 16.55 -1.94
N TYR A 84 4.67 15.28 -1.61
CA TYR A 84 5.68 14.25 -1.81
C TYR A 84 6.03 14.06 -3.29
N GLU A 85 5.03 13.97 -4.16
CA GLU A 85 5.22 13.83 -5.61
C GLU A 85 5.89 15.05 -6.24
N ALA A 86 5.62 16.25 -5.74
CA ALA A 86 6.25 17.47 -6.20
C ALA A 86 7.72 17.62 -5.72
N ALA A 87 8.01 17.14 -4.50
CA ALA A 87 9.33 17.26 -3.89
C ALA A 87 10.29 16.14 -4.31
N VAL A 88 9.79 14.92 -4.55
CA VAL A 88 10.61 13.73 -4.84
C VAL A 88 10.47 13.32 -6.30
N PRO A 89 11.54 13.33 -7.10
CA PRO A 89 11.52 12.87 -8.48
C PRO A 89 11.04 11.42 -8.60
N SER A 90 10.46 11.05 -9.75
CA SER A 90 9.88 9.71 -9.98
C SER A 90 10.88 8.57 -9.68
N VAL A 91 12.13 8.71 -10.09
CA VAL A 91 13.19 7.72 -9.79
C VAL A 91 13.39 7.54 -8.28
N GLY A 92 13.38 8.64 -7.52
CA GLY A 92 13.47 8.59 -6.06
C GLY A 92 12.26 7.91 -5.43
N ARG A 93 11.06 8.20 -5.90
CA ARG A 93 9.81 7.54 -5.44
C ARG A 93 9.83 6.05 -5.74
N THR A 94 10.26 5.66 -6.95
CA THR A 94 10.43 4.24 -7.29
C THR A 94 11.40 3.55 -6.33
N GLY A 95 12.53 4.19 -6.01
CA GLY A 95 13.46 3.63 -5.04
C GLY A 95 12.86 3.49 -3.63
N VAL A 96 12.08 4.47 -3.17
CA VAL A 96 11.37 4.41 -1.88
C VAL A 96 10.35 3.26 -1.89
N SER A 97 9.55 3.14 -2.95
CA SER A 97 8.58 2.05 -3.09
C SER A 97 9.24 0.68 -3.12
N ASN A 98 10.35 0.52 -3.86
CA ASN A 98 11.11 -0.72 -3.89
C ASN A 98 11.68 -1.09 -2.51
N PHE A 99 12.17 -0.09 -1.76
CA PHE A 99 12.65 -0.30 -0.41
C PHE A 99 11.53 -0.84 0.51
N PHE A 100 10.34 -0.24 0.48
CA PHE A 100 9.20 -0.75 1.26
C PHE A 100 8.73 -2.12 0.79
N ASN A 101 8.69 -2.33 -0.52
CA ASN A 101 8.38 -3.62 -1.13
C ASN A 101 9.32 -4.74 -0.65
N ASN A 102 10.59 -4.43 -0.42
CA ASN A 102 11.55 -5.40 0.09
C ASN A 102 11.24 -5.84 1.54
N PHE A 103 10.69 -4.94 2.38
CA PHE A 103 10.17 -5.31 3.71
C PHE A 103 8.88 -6.12 3.61
N GLU A 104 8.00 -5.82 2.66
CA GLU A 104 6.80 -6.63 2.41
C GLU A 104 7.15 -8.02 1.89
N ASP A 105 8.20 -8.17 1.08
CA ASP A 105 8.71 -9.47 0.64
C ASP A 105 9.21 -10.31 1.82
N MET A 106 9.78 -9.70 2.89
CA MET A 106 10.12 -10.40 4.14
C MET A 106 8.88 -10.94 4.87
N LEU A 107 7.82 -10.13 4.98
CA LEU A 107 6.55 -10.56 5.56
C LEU A 107 5.91 -11.68 4.74
N THR A 108 5.94 -11.55 3.43
CA THR A 108 5.45 -12.58 2.50
C THR A 108 6.22 -13.89 2.67
N ALA A 109 7.55 -13.85 2.84
CA ALA A 109 8.35 -15.03 3.11
C ALA A 109 7.93 -15.70 4.43
N LEU A 110 7.79 -14.92 5.51
CA LEU A 110 7.33 -15.43 6.80
C LEU A 110 5.95 -16.09 6.70
N ASN A 111 4.97 -15.39 6.11
CA ASN A 111 3.62 -15.89 5.95
C ASN A 111 3.58 -17.13 5.04
N SER A 112 4.37 -17.16 3.97
CA SER A 112 4.50 -18.33 3.10
C SER A 112 5.06 -19.55 3.83
N ALA A 113 6.03 -19.35 4.74
CA ALA A 113 6.55 -20.43 5.59
C ALA A 113 5.48 -20.94 6.56
N LEU A 114 4.72 -20.04 7.20
CA LEU A 114 3.59 -20.40 8.09
C LEU A 114 2.47 -21.14 7.35
N GLN A 115 2.30 -20.89 6.06
CA GLN A 115 1.34 -21.57 5.19
C GLN A 115 1.90 -22.87 4.57
N LEU A 116 3.16 -23.25 4.85
CA LEU A 116 3.86 -24.39 4.26
C LEU A 116 3.87 -24.32 2.71
N ARG A 117 4.07 -23.13 2.15
CA ARG A 117 4.18 -22.87 0.70
C ARG A 117 5.63 -22.63 0.30
N PRO A 118 6.44 -23.69 0.06
CA PRO A 118 7.89 -23.54 -0.15
C PRO A 118 8.24 -22.75 -1.40
N GLU A 119 7.44 -22.82 -2.45
CA GLU A 119 7.69 -22.06 -3.68
C GLU A 119 7.63 -20.56 -3.42
N LYS A 120 6.53 -20.07 -2.82
CA LYS A 120 6.37 -18.65 -2.49
C LYS A 120 7.41 -18.18 -1.48
N PHE A 121 7.73 -19.03 -0.50
CA PHE A 121 8.80 -18.76 0.47
C PHE A 121 10.15 -18.55 -0.22
N LEU A 122 10.54 -19.43 -1.15
CA LEU A 122 11.80 -19.31 -1.88
C LEU A 122 11.80 -18.10 -2.82
N GLN A 123 10.70 -17.82 -3.50
CA GLN A 123 10.56 -16.64 -4.35
C GLN A 123 10.75 -15.36 -3.53
N SER A 124 10.00 -15.18 -2.43
CA SER A 124 10.10 -13.98 -1.59
C SER A 124 11.45 -13.84 -0.92
N THR A 125 12.02 -14.93 -0.40
CA THR A 125 13.36 -14.92 0.21
C THR A 125 14.43 -14.59 -0.83
N GLY A 126 14.33 -15.17 -2.04
CA GLY A 126 15.24 -14.87 -3.15
C GLY A 126 15.18 -13.39 -3.55
N ARG A 127 13.99 -12.81 -3.63
CA ARG A 127 13.79 -11.37 -3.87
C ARG A 127 14.49 -10.52 -2.81
N VAL A 128 14.24 -10.81 -1.53
CA VAL A 128 14.87 -10.09 -0.41
C VAL A 128 16.38 -10.14 -0.52
N ILE A 129 16.97 -11.31 -0.76
CA ILE A 129 18.43 -11.46 -0.88
C ILE A 129 18.97 -10.66 -2.06
N VAL A 130 18.39 -10.82 -3.25
CA VAL A 130 18.84 -10.15 -4.48
C VAL A 130 18.70 -8.64 -4.34
N ASN A 131 17.52 -8.15 -3.93
CA ASN A 131 17.25 -6.73 -3.83
C ASN A 131 18.07 -6.07 -2.70
N SER A 132 18.31 -6.77 -1.59
CA SER A 132 19.11 -6.21 -0.50
C SER A 132 20.61 -6.17 -0.83
N THR A 133 21.12 -7.10 -1.64
CA THR A 133 22.56 -7.17 -1.99
C THR A 133 22.88 -6.42 -3.28
N VAL A 134 22.31 -6.86 -4.40
CA VAL A 134 22.55 -6.27 -5.73
C VAL A 134 21.71 -5.01 -5.93
N GLY A 135 20.51 -4.98 -5.36
CA GLY A 135 19.55 -3.87 -5.48
C GLY A 135 19.75 -2.71 -4.49
N LEU A 136 20.98 -2.56 -3.91
CA LEU A 136 21.33 -1.44 -3.02
C LEU A 136 20.36 -1.31 -1.84
N PHE A 137 20.29 -2.33 -0.99
CA PHE A 137 19.38 -2.41 0.17
C PHE A 137 17.89 -2.32 -0.21
N GLY A 138 17.51 -2.80 -1.40
CA GLY A 138 16.13 -2.81 -1.87
C GLY A 138 15.68 -1.56 -2.60
N LEU A 139 16.56 -0.58 -2.85
CA LEU A 139 16.21 0.62 -3.65
C LEU A 139 15.99 0.31 -5.13
N VAL A 140 16.61 -0.76 -5.64
CA VAL A 140 16.44 -1.24 -7.00
C VAL A 140 15.85 -2.64 -6.97
N ASP A 141 14.75 -2.86 -7.69
CA ASP A 141 14.10 -4.18 -7.79
C ASP A 141 14.77 -5.03 -8.88
N VAL A 142 15.97 -5.53 -8.58
CA VAL A 142 16.73 -6.42 -9.48
C VAL A 142 16.05 -7.78 -9.62
N ALA A 143 15.34 -8.23 -8.57
CA ALA A 143 14.64 -9.50 -8.60
C ALA A 143 13.53 -9.53 -9.67
N SER A 144 12.84 -8.42 -9.91
CA SER A 144 11.87 -8.31 -11.01
C SER A 144 12.53 -8.34 -12.38
N GLU A 145 13.71 -7.74 -12.55
CA GLU A 145 14.49 -7.84 -13.78
C GLU A 145 14.99 -9.28 -14.05
N MET A 146 15.15 -10.07 -12.98
CA MET A 146 15.46 -11.51 -13.06
C MET A 146 14.21 -12.39 -13.24
N GLU A 147 13.05 -11.79 -13.48
CA GLU A 147 11.76 -12.48 -13.61
C GLU A 147 11.36 -13.33 -12.39
N ILE A 148 11.86 -13.00 -11.20
CA ILE A 148 11.45 -13.69 -9.96
C ILE A 148 10.06 -13.17 -9.57
N PRO A 149 9.01 -14.03 -9.55
CA PRO A 149 7.66 -13.62 -9.20
C PRO A 149 7.60 -12.98 -7.81
N ARG A 150 6.70 -11.98 -7.66
CA ARG A 150 6.44 -11.35 -6.37
C ARG A 150 5.10 -11.83 -5.81
N PRO A 151 5.07 -12.93 -5.04
CA PRO A 151 3.88 -13.32 -4.31
C PRO A 151 3.57 -12.29 -3.22
N MET A 152 2.30 -12.19 -2.85
CA MET A 152 1.86 -11.34 -1.74
C MET A 152 1.09 -12.22 -0.75
N GLU A 153 1.63 -12.34 0.47
CA GLU A 153 1.01 -13.10 1.55
C GLU A 153 1.05 -12.28 2.84
N ASP A 154 -0.06 -12.26 3.53
CA ASP A 154 -0.23 -11.61 4.83
C ASP A 154 -0.74 -12.59 5.89
N PHE A 155 -0.78 -12.16 7.15
CA PHE A 155 -1.21 -13.02 8.23
C PHE A 155 -2.72 -13.29 8.19
N GLY A 156 -3.53 -12.41 7.61
CA GLY A 156 -4.96 -12.67 7.35
C GLY A 156 -5.15 -13.85 6.40
N GLN A 157 -4.35 -13.91 5.32
CA GLN A 157 -4.32 -15.05 4.39
C GLN A 157 -3.80 -16.32 5.08
N THR A 158 -2.81 -16.20 5.96
CA THR A 158 -2.29 -17.30 6.78
C THR A 158 -3.37 -17.88 7.68
N LEU A 159 -4.13 -17.05 8.37
CA LEU A 159 -5.29 -17.46 9.16
C LEU A 159 -6.35 -18.16 8.28
N GLY A 160 -6.60 -17.60 7.08
CA GLY A 160 -7.51 -18.23 6.11
C GLY A 160 -7.02 -19.60 5.64
N HIS A 161 -5.74 -19.75 5.41
CA HIS A 161 -5.12 -21.04 5.08
C HIS A 161 -5.29 -22.07 6.21
N TRP A 162 -5.25 -21.62 7.45
CA TRP A 162 -5.49 -22.47 8.63
C TRP A 162 -6.98 -22.72 8.92
N GLY A 163 -7.89 -22.25 8.04
CA GLY A 163 -9.32 -22.50 8.14
C GLY A 163 -10.12 -21.48 8.94
N VAL A 164 -9.51 -20.35 9.32
CA VAL A 164 -10.24 -19.25 9.98
C VAL A 164 -11.12 -18.54 8.97
N GLY A 165 -12.43 -18.48 9.21
CA GLY A 165 -13.38 -17.77 8.36
C GLY A 165 -13.11 -16.26 8.31
N GLN A 166 -13.53 -15.60 7.24
CA GLN A 166 -13.32 -14.15 7.05
C GLN A 166 -14.01 -13.30 8.13
N GLY A 167 -15.13 -13.80 8.68
CA GLY A 167 -15.97 -13.02 9.58
C GLY A 167 -16.72 -11.88 8.86
N PRO A 168 -17.36 -10.99 9.63
CA PRO A 168 -18.09 -9.84 9.10
C PRO A 168 -17.20 -8.86 8.35
N TYR A 169 -17.81 -8.15 7.40
CA TYR A 169 -17.18 -7.01 6.73
C TYR A 169 -16.97 -5.86 7.72
N VAL A 170 -15.85 -5.18 7.60
CA VAL A 170 -15.49 -4.03 8.43
C VAL A 170 -14.73 -3.00 7.61
N VAL A 171 -15.05 -1.73 7.82
CA VAL A 171 -14.22 -0.64 7.32
C VAL A 171 -13.32 -0.15 8.45
N ILE A 172 -12.01 -0.20 8.22
CA ILE A 172 -11.02 0.20 9.22
C ILE A 172 -10.67 1.68 9.01
N PRO A 173 -10.66 2.51 10.07
CA PRO A 173 -10.21 3.90 9.95
C PRO A 173 -8.81 3.96 9.32
N PHE A 174 -8.63 4.83 8.34
CA PHE A 174 -7.42 5.06 7.55
C PHE A 174 -7.01 3.92 6.60
N LEU A 175 -7.33 2.66 6.92
CA LEU A 175 -6.93 1.48 6.15
C LEU A 175 -7.96 1.04 5.10
N GLY A 176 -9.22 1.46 5.26
CA GLY A 176 -10.29 1.18 4.31
C GLY A 176 -11.00 -0.17 4.51
N PRO A 177 -11.63 -0.68 3.43
CA PRO A 177 -12.42 -1.90 3.45
C PRO A 177 -11.59 -3.14 3.81
N SER A 178 -12.18 -4.03 4.63
CA SER A 178 -11.56 -5.27 5.08
C SER A 178 -12.63 -6.23 5.62
N ASN A 179 -12.22 -7.35 6.19
CA ASN A 179 -13.03 -8.21 7.04
C ASN A 179 -12.33 -8.39 8.40
N VAL A 180 -13.03 -8.96 9.36
CA VAL A 180 -12.50 -9.09 10.74
C VAL A 180 -11.20 -9.91 10.76
N ARG A 181 -11.13 -11.03 10.03
CA ARG A 181 -9.93 -11.88 9.99
C ARG A 181 -8.72 -11.10 9.45
N ASP A 182 -8.88 -10.48 8.29
CA ASP A 182 -7.78 -9.82 7.60
C ASP A 182 -7.40 -8.51 8.32
N GLY A 183 -8.38 -7.81 8.91
CA GLY A 183 -8.13 -6.65 9.75
C GLY A 183 -7.32 -6.98 11.00
N LEU A 184 -7.65 -8.09 11.69
CA LEU A 184 -6.87 -8.57 12.83
C LEU A 184 -5.51 -9.13 12.41
N GLY A 185 -5.41 -9.71 11.21
CA GLY A 185 -4.16 -10.19 10.63
C GLY A 185 -3.13 -9.07 10.40
N LYS A 186 -3.56 -7.84 10.18
CA LYS A 186 -2.65 -6.68 10.05
C LYS A 186 -1.87 -6.36 11.33
N ILE A 187 -2.36 -6.77 12.51
CA ILE A 187 -1.70 -6.47 13.79
C ILE A 187 -0.35 -7.21 13.90
N PRO A 188 -0.29 -8.57 13.78
CA PRO A 188 0.98 -9.28 13.80
C PRO A 188 1.91 -8.86 12.65
N ASP A 189 1.39 -8.62 11.44
CA ASP A 189 2.21 -8.15 10.32
C ASP A 189 2.86 -6.78 10.63
N ALA A 190 2.09 -5.85 11.17
CA ALA A 190 2.61 -4.53 11.59
C ALA A 190 3.64 -4.66 12.72
N TYR A 191 3.43 -5.57 13.67
CA TYR A 191 4.37 -5.82 14.74
C TYR A 191 5.71 -6.37 14.20
N VAL A 192 5.65 -7.41 13.36
CA VAL A 192 6.85 -7.98 12.73
C VAL A 192 7.57 -6.93 11.90
N GLN A 193 6.83 -6.19 11.07
CA GLN A 193 7.41 -5.13 10.22
C GLN A 193 8.10 -4.05 11.05
N SER A 194 7.48 -3.59 12.14
CA SER A 194 8.06 -2.58 13.01
C SER A 194 9.33 -3.09 13.70
N THR A 195 9.32 -4.34 14.20
CA THR A 195 10.48 -4.95 14.84
C THR A 195 11.65 -5.10 13.87
N VAL A 196 11.39 -5.66 12.68
CA VAL A 196 12.44 -5.82 11.66
C VAL A 196 13.01 -4.46 11.23
N LYS A 197 12.16 -3.45 11.06
CA LYS A 197 12.64 -2.09 10.72
C LYS A 197 13.50 -1.50 11.82
N SER A 198 13.07 -1.58 13.09
CA SER A 198 13.83 -1.02 14.21
C SER A 198 15.17 -1.74 14.45
N ASP A 199 15.28 -3.02 14.11
CA ASP A 199 16.51 -3.78 14.23
C ASP A 199 17.51 -3.49 13.07
N VAL A 200 16.99 -3.16 11.90
CA VAL A 200 17.79 -2.92 10.68
C VAL A 200 18.15 -1.45 10.49
N LEU A 201 17.24 -0.54 10.88
CA LEU A 201 17.38 0.90 10.65
C LEU A 201 17.81 1.62 11.94
N SER A 202 18.62 2.67 11.79
CA SER A 202 18.87 3.59 12.89
C SER A 202 17.62 4.40 13.25
N GLU A 203 17.47 4.82 14.50
CA GLU A 203 16.32 5.56 15.03
C GLU A 203 15.75 6.66 14.08
N PRO A 204 16.57 7.59 13.52
CA PRO A 204 16.03 8.63 12.64
C PRO A 204 15.50 8.07 11.30
N LEU A 205 16.08 6.98 10.80
CA LEU A 205 15.59 6.33 9.58
C LEU A 205 14.32 5.52 9.83
N ASP A 206 14.20 4.84 10.95
CA ASP A 206 12.99 4.10 11.33
C ASP A 206 11.79 5.02 11.47
N LEU A 207 11.94 6.17 12.16
CA LEU A 207 10.89 7.18 12.27
C LEU A 207 10.51 7.76 10.89
N THR A 208 11.52 8.08 10.06
CA THR A 208 11.29 8.61 8.71
C THR A 208 10.54 7.61 7.84
N THR A 209 10.92 6.34 7.86
CA THR A 209 10.25 5.30 7.08
C THR A 209 8.84 5.01 7.59
N THR A 210 8.61 5.12 8.90
CA THR A 210 7.28 4.94 9.51
C THR A 210 6.29 6.01 9.04
N ILE A 211 6.76 7.26 8.85
CA ILE A 211 5.93 8.35 8.32
C ILE A 211 5.80 8.25 6.79
N LEU A 212 6.86 7.88 6.10
CA LEU A 212 6.90 7.85 4.64
C LEU A 212 6.13 6.66 4.05
N TYR A 213 6.09 5.52 4.73
CA TYR A 213 5.43 4.31 4.23
C TYR A 213 3.95 4.53 3.86
N PRO A 214 3.08 5.08 4.73
CA PRO A 214 1.69 5.31 4.36
C PRO A 214 1.54 6.35 3.22
N ILE A 215 2.44 7.33 3.13
CA ILE A 215 2.43 8.34 2.06
C ILE A 215 2.77 7.67 0.73
N ASP A 216 3.83 6.86 0.68
CA ASP A 216 4.24 6.12 -0.50
C ASP A 216 3.17 5.11 -0.93
N THR A 217 2.64 4.35 0.01
CA THR A 217 1.53 3.40 -0.25
C THR A 217 0.34 4.12 -0.86
N ARG A 218 -0.05 5.31 -0.33
CA ARG A 218 -1.16 6.07 -0.87
C ARG A 218 -0.86 6.66 -2.25
N ALA A 219 0.38 7.10 -2.49
CA ALA A 219 0.82 7.58 -3.80
C ALA A 219 0.71 6.49 -4.88
N ASN A 220 1.01 5.24 -4.52
CA ASN A 220 0.96 4.10 -5.44
C ASN A 220 -0.42 3.41 -5.50
N THR A 221 -1.40 3.85 -4.71
CA THR A 221 -2.77 3.31 -4.72
C THR A 221 -3.60 4.03 -5.78
N SER A 222 -4.10 3.28 -6.78
CA SER A 222 -4.97 3.82 -7.83
C SER A 222 -6.39 4.09 -7.35
N PHE A 223 -6.86 3.40 -6.31
CA PHE A 223 -8.20 3.58 -5.76
C PHE A 223 -8.45 5.02 -5.29
N ARG A 224 -9.61 5.55 -5.67
CA ARG A 224 -10.12 6.86 -5.23
C ARG A 224 -11.55 6.72 -4.73
N TYR A 225 -11.82 7.26 -3.55
CA TYR A 225 -13.17 7.28 -2.97
C TYR A 225 -14.11 8.06 -3.89
N PHE A 226 -15.27 7.48 -4.17
CA PHE A 226 -16.33 8.07 -5.02
C PHE A 226 -15.90 8.39 -6.46
N GLU A 227 -14.86 7.74 -6.97
CA GLU A 227 -14.37 7.93 -8.34
C GLU A 227 -15.45 7.58 -9.38
N ASN A 228 -16.23 6.55 -9.12
CA ASN A 228 -17.30 6.09 -10.02
C ASN A 228 -18.56 6.95 -9.95
N GLY A 229 -18.58 8.00 -9.11
CA GLY A 229 -19.74 8.86 -8.90
C GLY A 229 -21.00 8.13 -8.40
N SER A 230 -20.85 6.90 -7.91
CA SER A 230 -21.97 6.10 -7.43
C SER A 230 -22.28 6.43 -5.98
N ALA A 231 -23.52 6.77 -5.69
CA ALA A 231 -24.03 6.90 -4.31
C ALA A 231 -23.96 5.55 -3.54
N PHE A 232 -23.71 4.46 -4.24
CA PHE A 232 -23.63 3.09 -3.69
C PHE A 232 -22.24 2.51 -3.68
N GLU A 233 -21.20 3.32 -3.91
CA GLU A 233 -19.80 2.84 -3.96
C GLU A 233 -19.45 2.00 -2.73
N TYR A 234 -19.91 2.41 -1.54
CA TYR A 234 -19.75 1.61 -0.33
C TYR A 234 -20.29 0.16 -0.45
N GLN A 235 -21.32 -0.07 -1.26
CA GLN A 235 -21.90 -1.40 -1.46
C GLN A 235 -21.18 -2.21 -2.54
N MET A 236 -20.30 -1.55 -3.33
CA MET A 236 -19.52 -2.16 -4.41
C MET A 236 -18.07 -2.48 -3.99
N VAL A 237 -17.64 -1.96 -2.85
CA VAL A 237 -16.31 -2.14 -2.27
C VAL A 237 -16.33 -3.22 -1.20
#